data_a675ae837dde4e564d33916ea3bae2b9
#
_entry.id   a675ae837dde4e564d33916ea3bae2b9
#
_cell.length_a   1.000
_cell.length_b   1.000
_cell.length_c   1.000
_cell.angle_alpha   90.00
_cell.angle_beta   90.00
_cell.angle_gamma   90.00
#
_symmetry.space_group_name_H-M   'P 1'
#
loop_
_entity.id
_entity.type
_entity.pdbx_description
1 polymer ?
#
loop_
_entity_poly.entity_id
_entity_poly.type
_entity_poly.pdbx_seq_one_letter_code
_entity_poly.pdbx_strand_id
1 'polypeptide(L)'
;LAAVYSEAKAAVEILIREGAQLASKICVIIPAYNASETIGQVVRGALKYVPLVIVADDGSTDHTAKFAAEAGGEVILIEKNRGKGHALKMLFQRAIDKGYDAVISMDADLQHDPEKIPNFIQIHNIHPNDIIVGSRMHEKEKIPRARYNSMHVARFYVSLAANQFIEDTQCGFRLYPLSLIKKILLTTDRYVTETEILMKAGDGGGFIRSVKIETIYGNYNSHFRPIMDVAAITAYVISYLMIKWLIEGVCSNRPYSYSPNNIRDLIGRHKIIDRLFQAIIVPTIFPGSVLFLIEYLFFSPIIKNNFASIRRLNSGFFKITLATYMLPVLVMIAIIEKSCNAIGVKLRFLDRIIEIFYPHLWKEKRST
;
A
#
# COMPACT_ATOMS: atom_id res chain seq x y z
N LEU A 1 11.47 -1.42 -53.53
CA LEU A 1 10.47 -2.00 -52.60
C LEU A 1 11.09 -3.14 -51.80
N ALA A 2 11.80 -4.12 -52.41
CA ALA A 2 12.42 -5.24 -51.68
C ALA A 2 13.53 -4.78 -50.69
N ALA A 3 14.33 -3.79 -51.04
CA ALA A 3 15.37 -3.23 -50.17
C ALA A 3 14.78 -2.51 -48.95
N VAL A 4 13.73 -1.69 -49.13
CA VAL A 4 13.02 -0.99 -48.06
C VAL A 4 12.33 -1.97 -47.11
N TYR A 5 11.80 -3.07 -47.65
CA TYR A 5 11.19 -4.13 -46.83
C TYR A 5 12.24 -4.88 -46.01
N SER A 6 13.43 -5.11 -46.57
CA SER A 6 14.55 -5.75 -45.85
C SER A 6 15.10 -4.87 -44.73
N GLU A 7 15.26 -3.57 -44.99
CA GLU A 7 15.68 -2.61 -43.94
C GLU A 7 14.66 -2.46 -42.83
N ALA A 8 13.38 -2.37 -43.17
CA ALA A 8 12.30 -2.32 -42.18
C ALA A 8 12.24 -3.59 -41.32
N LYS A 9 12.43 -4.77 -41.95
CA LYS A 9 12.49 -6.04 -41.23
C LYS A 9 13.71 -6.14 -40.31
N ALA A 10 14.87 -5.69 -40.74
CA ALA A 10 16.07 -5.62 -39.90
C ALA A 10 15.91 -4.64 -38.74
N ALA A 11 15.31 -3.47 -38.97
CA ALA A 11 14.98 -2.51 -37.90
C ALA A 11 14.00 -3.07 -36.90
N VAL A 12 12.97 -3.80 -37.31
CA VAL A 12 12.03 -4.49 -36.43
C VAL A 12 12.73 -5.60 -35.65
N GLU A 13 13.61 -6.38 -36.23
CA GLU A 13 14.40 -7.41 -35.54
C GLU A 13 15.38 -6.80 -34.53
N ILE A 14 15.98 -5.64 -34.83
CA ILE A 14 16.79 -4.88 -33.86
C ILE A 14 15.94 -4.36 -32.73
N LEU A 15 14.76 -3.77 -32.98
CA LEU A 15 13.82 -3.30 -31.98
C LEU A 15 13.28 -4.44 -31.10
N ILE A 16 13.04 -5.63 -31.70
CA ILE A 16 12.65 -6.82 -30.95
C ILE A 16 13.82 -7.33 -30.10
N ARG A 17 15.04 -7.34 -30.60
CA ARG A 17 16.24 -7.69 -29.81
C ARG A 17 16.53 -6.69 -28.70
N GLU A 18 16.45 -5.40 -28.99
CA GLU A 18 16.61 -4.36 -27.98
C GLU A 18 15.47 -4.39 -26.95
N GLY A 19 14.22 -4.63 -27.36
CA GLY A 19 13.08 -4.85 -26.48
C GLY A 19 13.22 -6.13 -25.61
N ALA A 20 13.79 -7.20 -26.17
CA ALA A 20 14.11 -8.42 -25.41
C ALA A 20 15.30 -8.22 -24.44
N GLN A 21 16.22 -7.30 -24.76
CA GLN A 21 17.36 -6.96 -23.90
C GLN A 21 16.96 -5.97 -22.79
N LEU A 22 15.81 -5.30 -22.92
CA LEU A 22 15.20 -4.39 -21.94
C LEU A 22 14.11 -5.05 -21.07
N ALA A 23 13.85 -6.35 -21.24
CA ALA A 23 12.90 -7.03 -20.35
C ALA A 23 13.48 -7.08 -18.93
N SER A 24 12.83 -6.40 -17.99
CA SER A 24 13.22 -6.38 -16.58
C SER A 24 13.33 -7.80 -16.03
N LYS A 25 14.43 -8.11 -15.37
CA LYS A 25 14.60 -9.38 -14.65
C LYS A 25 13.75 -9.34 -13.38
N ILE A 26 12.70 -10.13 -13.34
CA ILE A 26 11.74 -10.17 -12.22
C ILE A 26 11.78 -11.53 -11.57
N CYS A 27 11.80 -11.58 -10.24
CA CYS A 27 11.58 -12.79 -9.45
C CYS A 27 10.44 -12.60 -8.46
N VAL A 28 9.94 -13.71 -7.90
CA VAL A 28 8.96 -13.68 -6.80
C VAL A 28 9.70 -13.86 -5.48
N ILE A 29 9.26 -13.12 -4.46
CA ILE A 29 9.76 -13.22 -3.09
C ILE A 29 8.61 -13.57 -2.14
N ILE A 30 8.85 -14.51 -1.23
CA ILE A 30 7.82 -15.02 -0.32
C ILE A 30 8.38 -15.04 1.11
N PRO A 31 7.96 -14.12 2.00
CA PRO A 31 8.19 -14.28 3.43
C PRO A 31 7.28 -15.38 3.97
N ALA A 32 7.84 -16.37 4.65
CA ALA A 32 7.11 -17.52 5.16
C ALA A 32 7.40 -17.79 6.63
N TYR A 33 6.38 -18.17 7.38
CA TYR A 33 6.49 -18.62 8.75
C TYR A 33 5.39 -19.61 9.07
N ASN A 34 5.75 -20.85 9.40
CA ASN A 34 4.83 -21.97 9.68
C ASN A 34 3.74 -22.11 8.59
N ALA A 35 4.18 -22.26 7.35
CA ALA A 35 3.34 -22.33 6.15
C ALA A 35 3.53 -23.65 5.38
N SER A 36 3.89 -24.73 6.06
CA SER A 36 4.20 -26.03 5.43
C SER A 36 3.08 -26.59 4.56
N GLU A 37 1.80 -26.32 4.90
CA GLU A 37 0.64 -26.80 4.15
C GLU A 37 0.46 -26.10 2.78
N THR A 38 0.95 -24.88 2.65
CA THR A 38 0.60 -24.00 1.52
C THR A 38 1.81 -23.60 0.67
N ILE A 39 2.99 -23.44 1.29
CA ILE A 39 4.17 -22.87 0.64
C ILE A 39 4.57 -23.59 -0.66
N GLY A 40 4.51 -24.91 -0.68
CA GLY A 40 4.86 -25.69 -1.88
C GLY A 40 3.96 -25.40 -3.07
N GLN A 41 2.67 -25.15 -2.83
CA GLN A 41 1.73 -24.79 -3.90
C GLN A 41 1.96 -23.36 -4.39
N VAL A 42 2.21 -22.41 -3.48
CA VAL A 42 2.51 -21.00 -3.83
C VAL A 42 3.78 -20.93 -4.68
N VAL A 43 4.86 -21.61 -4.27
CA VAL A 43 6.13 -21.64 -5.01
C VAL A 43 5.94 -22.22 -6.41
N ARG A 44 5.33 -23.40 -6.54
CA ARG A 44 5.07 -24.01 -7.85
C ARG A 44 4.17 -23.15 -8.74
N GLY A 45 3.18 -22.49 -8.13
CA GLY A 45 2.29 -21.56 -8.84
C GLY A 45 3.05 -20.38 -9.42
N ALA A 46 3.92 -19.76 -8.63
CA ALA A 46 4.71 -18.60 -9.04
C ALA A 46 5.77 -18.95 -10.09
N LEU A 47 6.43 -20.12 -9.98
CA LEU A 47 7.44 -20.60 -10.95
C LEU A 47 6.91 -20.80 -12.37
N LYS A 48 5.59 -20.84 -12.56
CA LYS A 48 5.00 -20.88 -13.92
C LYS A 48 5.21 -19.56 -14.67
N TYR A 49 5.45 -18.45 -13.97
CA TYR A 49 5.45 -17.09 -14.53
C TYR A 49 6.78 -16.37 -14.36
N VAL A 50 7.65 -16.83 -13.44
CA VAL A 50 8.95 -16.22 -13.18
C VAL A 50 10.05 -17.28 -13.10
N PRO A 51 11.30 -16.97 -13.47
CA PRO A 51 12.39 -17.95 -13.48
C PRO A 51 12.90 -18.31 -12.08
N LEU A 52 12.58 -17.51 -11.05
CA LEU A 52 13.07 -17.71 -9.70
C LEU A 52 12.02 -17.29 -8.66
N VAL A 53 11.86 -18.12 -7.64
CA VAL A 53 11.13 -17.80 -6.41
C VAL A 53 12.08 -17.90 -5.25
N ILE A 54 12.22 -16.84 -4.45
CA ILE A 54 13.04 -16.81 -3.24
C ILE A 54 12.11 -16.80 -2.04
N VAL A 55 12.29 -17.74 -1.14
CA VAL A 55 11.51 -17.88 0.09
C VAL A 55 12.39 -17.54 1.28
N ALA A 56 11.98 -16.64 2.16
CA ALA A 56 12.61 -16.44 3.45
C ALA A 56 11.76 -17.14 4.52
N ASP A 57 12.29 -18.20 5.07
CA ASP A 57 11.70 -18.90 6.21
C ASP A 57 12.10 -18.19 7.50
N ASP A 58 11.15 -17.46 8.10
CA ASP A 58 11.33 -16.61 9.28
C ASP A 58 11.30 -17.44 10.59
N GLY A 59 12.12 -18.48 10.65
CA GLY A 59 12.29 -19.30 11.84
C GLY A 59 11.11 -20.25 12.09
N SER A 60 10.59 -20.88 11.05
CA SER A 60 9.50 -21.86 11.16
C SER A 60 9.91 -23.07 12.01
N THR A 61 8.94 -23.61 12.72
CA THR A 61 9.09 -24.84 13.52
C THR A 61 8.51 -26.07 12.82
N ASP A 62 7.91 -25.89 11.66
CA ASP A 62 7.35 -26.93 10.80
C ASP A 62 8.25 -27.21 9.58
N HIS A 63 7.75 -27.90 8.58
CA HIS A 63 8.49 -28.25 7.37
C HIS A 63 8.44 -27.20 6.25
N THR A 64 8.17 -25.91 6.58
CA THR A 64 8.05 -24.81 5.60
C THR A 64 9.25 -24.74 4.66
N ALA A 65 10.47 -24.63 5.21
CA ALA A 65 11.70 -24.53 4.41
C ALA A 65 11.90 -25.73 3.48
N LYS A 66 11.65 -26.94 3.99
CA LYS A 66 11.77 -28.19 3.23
C LYS A 66 10.82 -28.19 2.03
N PHE A 67 9.54 -27.92 2.26
CA PHE A 67 8.54 -27.93 1.18
C PHE A 67 8.69 -26.78 0.18
N ALA A 68 9.22 -25.65 0.61
CA ALA A 68 9.60 -24.56 -0.30
C ALA A 68 10.73 -25.00 -1.25
N ALA A 69 11.78 -25.65 -0.72
CA ALA A 69 12.91 -26.14 -1.51
C ALA A 69 12.49 -27.27 -2.46
N GLU A 70 11.71 -28.25 -1.99
CA GLU A 70 11.16 -29.33 -2.80
C GLU A 70 10.25 -28.83 -3.94
N ALA A 71 9.62 -27.68 -3.75
CA ALA A 71 8.81 -27.03 -4.77
C ALA A 71 9.64 -26.25 -5.80
N GLY A 72 10.97 -26.16 -5.65
CA GLY A 72 11.89 -25.45 -6.54
C GLY A 72 12.20 -24.01 -6.11
N GLY A 73 11.80 -23.58 -4.92
CA GLY A 73 12.15 -22.28 -4.36
C GLY A 73 13.58 -22.25 -3.81
N GLU A 74 14.24 -21.11 -3.96
CA GLU A 74 15.49 -20.83 -3.25
C GLU A 74 15.15 -20.37 -1.83
N VAL A 75 15.67 -21.05 -0.81
CA VAL A 75 15.30 -20.79 0.59
C VAL A 75 16.40 -20.06 1.33
N ILE A 76 16.04 -19.01 2.04
CA ILE A 76 16.86 -18.33 3.05
C ILE A 76 16.32 -18.71 4.42
N LEU A 77 17.16 -19.28 5.28
CA LEU A 77 16.80 -19.64 6.64
C LEU A 77 17.12 -18.50 7.59
N ILE A 78 16.16 -18.10 8.41
CA ILE A 78 16.31 -17.14 9.50
C ILE A 78 16.18 -17.92 10.80
N GLU A 79 17.19 -17.86 11.66
CA GLU A 79 17.27 -18.73 12.87
C GLU A 79 16.08 -18.55 13.83
N LYS A 80 15.54 -17.33 13.94
CA LYS A 80 14.44 -17.00 14.86
C LYS A 80 13.46 -16.08 14.17
N ASN A 81 12.18 -16.21 14.47
CA ASN A 81 11.14 -15.33 13.95
C ASN A 81 11.42 -13.87 14.32
N ARG A 82 11.66 -13.05 13.30
CA ARG A 82 11.90 -11.61 13.38
C ARG A 82 10.78 -10.78 12.75
N GLY A 83 9.85 -11.47 12.08
CA GLY A 83 8.66 -10.89 11.47
C GLY A 83 8.81 -10.61 9.97
N LYS A 84 7.65 -10.53 9.30
CA LYS A 84 7.51 -10.39 7.85
C LYS A 84 8.42 -9.31 7.24
N GLY A 85 8.51 -8.14 7.90
CA GLY A 85 9.33 -7.03 7.39
C GLY A 85 10.82 -7.34 7.39
N HIS A 86 11.32 -8.07 8.39
CA HIS A 86 12.70 -8.53 8.40
C HIS A 86 12.96 -9.51 7.26
N ALA A 87 12.09 -10.49 7.08
CA ALA A 87 12.16 -11.43 5.97
C ALA A 87 12.14 -10.73 4.60
N LEU A 88 11.26 -9.72 4.42
CA LEU A 88 11.21 -8.91 3.20
C LEU A 88 12.53 -8.18 2.93
N LYS A 89 13.16 -7.59 3.95
CA LYS A 89 14.47 -6.91 3.79
C LYS A 89 15.55 -7.87 3.31
N MET A 90 15.60 -9.09 3.85
CA MET A 90 16.54 -10.13 3.40
C MET A 90 16.25 -10.57 1.96
N LEU A 91 14.97 -10.72 1.63
CA LEU A 91 14.53 -11.08 0.28
C LEU A 91 14.88 -10.00 -0.76
N PHE A 92 14.66 -8.73 -0.44
CA PHE A 92 15.09 -7.63 -1.29
C PHE A 92 16.60 -7.65 -1.52
N GLN A 93 17.39 -7.80 -0.45
CA GLN A 93 18.84 -7.84 -0.57
C GLN A 93 19.29 -9.02 -1.44
N ARG A 94 18.72 -10.20 -1.23
CA ARG A 94 19.06 -11.39 -2.03
C ARG A 94 18.72 -11.22 -3.52
N ALA A 95 17.59 -10.61 -3.85
CA ALA A 95 17.23 -10.32 -5.24
C ALA A 95 18.15 -9.27 -5.86
N ILE A 96 18.57 -8.25 -5.08
CA ILE A 96 19.56 -7.25 -5.50
C ILE A 96 20.91 -7.91 -5.82
N ASP A 97 21.39 -8.77 -4.93
CA ASP A 97 22.69 -9.47 -5.08
C ASP A 97 22.70 -10.38 -6.32
N LYS A 98 21.55 -10.90 -6.70
CA LYS A 98 21.35 -11.70 -7.91
C LYS A 98 21.14 -10.88 -9.19
N GLY A 99 21.14 -9.54 -9.10
CA GLY A 99 21.00 -8.66 -10.24
C GLY A 99 19.60 -8.65 -10.85
N TYR A 100 18.54 -8.81 -10.03
CA TYR A 100 17.16 -8.60 -10.45
C TYR A 100 16.83 -7.09 -10.46
N ASP A 101 15.91 -6.69 -11.35
CA ASP A 101 15.47 -5.31 -11.48
C ASP A 101 14.25 -5.01 -10.61
N ALA A 102 13.37 -5.99 -10.49
CA ALA A 102 12.16 -5.89 -9.68
C ALA A 102 11.82 -7.23 -9.02
N VAL A 103 11.02 -7.17 -7.97
CA VAL A 103 10.49 -8.35 -7.28
C VAL A 103 8.98 -8.24 -7.12
N ILE A 104 8.31 -9.38 -7.18
CA ILE A 104 6.91 -9.51 -6.81
C ILE A 104 6.83 -10.21 -5.46
N SER A 105 6.30 -9.53 -4.42
CA SER A 105 6.04 -10.15 -3.12
C SER A 105 4.70 -10.87 -3.13
N MET A 106 4.66 -12.06 -2.56
CA MET A 106 3.44 -12.85 -2.32
C MET A 106 3.46 -13.40 -0.90
N ASP A 107 2.27 -13.57 -0.31
CA ASP A 107 2.14 -14.25 0.97
C ASP A 107 2.15 -15.79 0.78
N ALA A 108 2.56 -16.51 1.82
CA ALA A 108 2.69 -17.97 1.78
C ALA A 108 1.35 -18.72 1.96
N ASP A 109 0.21 -18.01 2.15
CA ASP A 109 -1.06 -18.53 2.65
C ASP A 109 -2.11 -18.84 1.56
N LEU A 110 -1.72 -18.86 0.28
CA LEU A 110 -2.59 -19.08 -0.89
C LEU A 110 -3.68 -18.02 -1.11
N GLN A 111 -3.69 -16.90 -0.36
CA GLN A 111 -4.67 -15.82 -0.60
C GLN A 111 -4.39 -15.03 -1.88
N HIS A 112 -3.16 -15.09 -2.39
CA HIS A 112 -2.73 -14.45 -3.62
C HIS A 112 -2.70 -15.47 -4.77
N ASP A 113 -3.46 -15.19 -5.82
CA ASP A 113 -3.51 -16.01 -7.02
C ASP A 113 -2.26 -15.76 -7.90
N PRO A 114 -1.37 -16.78 -8.08
CA PRO A 114 -0.21 -16.63 -8.94
C PRO A 114 -0.55 -16.32 -10.41
N GLU A 115 -1.75 -16.63 -10.88
CA GLU A 115 -2.20 -16.32 -12.24
C GLU A 115 -2.29 -14.81 -12.51
N LYS A 116 -2.26 -13.98 -11.46
CA LYS A 116 -2.22 -12.52 -11.59
C LYS A 116 -0.80 -11.95 -11.78
N ILE A 117 0.26 -12.75 -11.60
CA ILE A 117 1.65 -12.32 -11.82
C ILE A 117 1.86 -11.64 -13.17
N PRO A 118 1.36 -12.16 -14.31
CA PRO A 118 1.50 -11.50 -15.61
C PRO A 118 0.95 -10.08 -15.65
N ASN A 119 -0.12 -9.78 -14.90
CA ASN A 119 -0.71 -8.44 -14.87
C ASN A 119 0.24 -7.43 -14.21
N PHE A 120 0.95 -7.84 -13.15
CA PHE A 120 1.98 -7.00 -12.51
C PHE A 120 3.15 -6.75 -13.45
N ILE A 121 3.62 -7.79 -14.16
CA ILE A 121 4.72 -7.71 -15.13
C ILE A 121 4.33 -6.77 -16.28
N GLN A 122 3.13 -6.87 -16.80
CA GLN A 122 2.64 -6.02 -17.89
C GLN A 122 2.64 -4.53 -17.48
N ILE A 123 2.14 -4.20 -16.29
CA ILE A 123 2.13 -2.82 -15.82
C ILE A 123 3.56 -2.33 -15.56
N HIS A 124 4.44 -3.18 -15.00
CA HIS A 124 5.83 -2.84 -14.76
C HIS A 124 6.60 -2.55 -16.05
N ASN A 125 6.36 -3.30 -17.13
CA ASN A 125 7.01 -3.06 -18.42
C ASN A 125 6.65 -1.68 -19.00
N ILE A 126 5.45 -1.17 -18.68
CA ILE A 126 5.03 0.19 -19.10
C ILE A 126 5.55 1.24 -18.11
N HIS A 127 5.64 0.89 -16.83
CA HIS A 127 5.99 1.79 -15.73
C HIS A 127 7.07 1.18 -14.82
N PRO A 128 8.33 1.07 -15.28
CA PRO A 128 9.36 0.28 -14.61
C PRO A 128 9.84 0.84 -13.26
N ASN A 129 9.53 2.09 -12.97
CA ASN A 129 9.93 2.75 -11.73
C ASN A 129 8.81 2.82 -10.68
N ASP A 130 7.60 2.32 -10.99
CA ASP A 130 6.45 2.45 -10.13
C ASP A 130 6.24 1.20 -9.28
N ILE A 131 5.83 1.37 -8.01
CA ILE A 131 5.33 0.26 -7.19
C ILE A 131 3.94 -0.12 -7.71
N ILE A 132 3.68 -1.43 -7.83
CA ILE A 132 2.37 -1.92 -8.24
C ILE A 132 1.78 -2.73 -7.09
N VAL A 133 0.58 -2.38 -6.65
CA VAL A 133 -0.12 -3.00 -5.52
C VAL A 133 -1.39 -3.68 -6.01
N GLY A 134 -1.60 -4.92 -5.60
CA GLY A 134 -2.85 -5.62 -5.82
C GLY A 134 -3.99 -4.93 -5.06
N SER A 135 -5.12 -4.66 -5.72
CA SER A 135 -6.29 -4.04 -5.10
C SER A 135 -7.47 -4.99 -5.08
N ARG A 136 -8.02 -5.20 -3.88
CA ARG A 136 -9.22 -5.99 -3.59
C ARG A 136 -10.45 -5.12 -3.36
N MET A 137 -10.31 -3.81 -3.46
CA MET A 137 -11.35 -2.85 -3.06
C MET A 137 -12.64 -2.96 -3.89
N HIS A 138 -12.58 -3.59 -5.06
CA HIS A 138 -13.75 -3.89 -5.89
C HIS A 138 -14.56 -5.09 -5.36
N GLU A 139 -13.99 -5.95 -4.50
CA GLU A 139 -14.64 -7.12 -3.92
C GLU A 139 -15.36 -6.83 -2.59
N LYS A 140 -15.96 -5.65 -2.44
CA LYS A 140 -16.61 -5.19 -1.20
C LYS A 140 -17.53 -6.24 -0.56
N GLU A 141 -18.25 -6.99 -1.36
CA GLU A 141 -19.24 -7.97 -0.89
C GLU A 141 -18.59 -9.22 -0.28
N LYS A 142 -17.38 -9.57 -0.72
CA LYS A 142 -16.62 -10.72 -0.22
C LYS A 142 -15.82 -10.39 1.04
N ILE A 143 -15.54 -9.10 1.29
CA ILE A 143 -14.73 -8.66 2.43
C ILE A 143 -15.64 -8.42 3.64
N PRO A 144 -15.35 -8.99 4.83
CA PRO A 144 -16.10 -8.70 6.05
C PRO A 144 -16.17 -7.19 6.29
N ARG A 145 -17.38 -6.65 6.56
CA ARG A 145 -17.65 -5.22 6.64
C ARG A 145 -16.72 -4.45 7.59
N ALA A 146 -16.39 -5.06 8.74
CA ALA A 146 -15.46 -4.46 9.70
C ALA A 146 -14.05 -4.30 9.12
N ARG A 147 -13.56 -5.34 8.39
CA ARG A 147 -12.28 -5.31 7.70
C ARG A 147 -12.26 -4.28 6.57
N TYR A 148 -13.32 -4.25 5.76
CA TYR A 148 -13.46 -3.28 4.68
C TYR A 148 -13.40 -1.84 5.20
N ASN A 149 -14.11 -1.53 6.30
CA ASN A 149 -14.07 -0.21 6.92
C ASN A 149 -12.66 0.14 7.46
N SER A 150 -11.97 -0.81 8.08
CA SER A 150 -10.60 -0.59 8.55
C SER A 150 -9.61 -0.35 7.40
N MET A 151 -9.82 -1.01 6.25
CA MET A 151 -9.03 -0.77 5.05
C MET A 151 -9.18 0.66 4.53
N HIS A 152 -10.38 1.24 4.60
CA HIS A 152 -10.61 2.64 4.21
C HIS A 152 -9.88 3.62 5.11
N VAL A 153 -9.88 3.37 6.43
CA VAL A 153 -9.14 4.21 7.39
C VAL A 153 -7.64 4.14 7.14
N ALA A 154 -7.09 2.93 7.03
CA ALA A 154 -5.67 2.75 6.73
C ALA A 154 -5.28 3.40 5.39
N ARG A 155 -6.10 3.20 4.35
CA ARG A 155 -5.91 3.81 3.03
C ARG A 155 -5.80 5.33 3.12
N PHE A 156 -6.69 5.98 3.88
CA PHE A 156 -6.66 7.43 4.04
C PHE A 156 -5.33 7.93 4.59
N TYR A 157 -4.91 7.41 5.74
CA TYR A 157 -3.70 7.89 6.40
C TYR A 157 -2.43 7.54 5.64
N VAL A 158 -2.34 6.35 5.06
CA VAL A 158 -1.17 5.93 4.27
C VAL A 158 -1.09 6.73 2.96
N SER A 159 -2.23 6.98 2.29
CA SER A 159 -2.29 7.83 1.11
C SER A 159 -1.86 9.27 1.40
N LEU A 160 -2.28 9.80 2.55
CA LEU A 160 -1.89 11.13 3.02
C LEU A 160 -0.37 11.21 3.26
N ALA A 161 0.22 10.19 3.89
CA ALA A 161 1.65 10.11 4.12
C ALA A 161 2.46 9.95 2.82
N ALA A 162 1.93 9.19 1.87
CA ALA A 162 2.54 8.94 0.56
C ALA A 162 2.32 10.09 -0.45
N ASN A 163 1.57 11.14 -0.11
CA ASN A 163 1.19 12.24 -1.02
C ASN A 163 0.46 11.81 -2.28
N GLN A 164 -0.16 10.63 -2.30
CA GLN A 164 -0.92 10.14 -3.44
C GLN A 164 -1.99 9.15 -2.99
N PHE A 165 -3.04 9.02 -3.78
CA PHE A 165 -4.09 8.06 -3.51
C PHE A 165 -3.61 6.63 -3.82
N ILE A 166 -3.70 5.73 -2.83
CA ILE A 166 -3.39 4.31 -2.95
C ILE A 166 -4.67 3.52 -2.71
N GLU A 167 -5.07 2.71 -3.66
CA GLU A 167 -6.38 2.06 -3.63
C GLU A 167 -6.49 0.99 -2.52
N ASP A 168 -5.48 0.12 -2.37
CA ASP A 168 -5.40 -0.88 -1.30
C ASP A 168 -3.99 -0.84 -0.66
N THR A 169 -3.91 -0.36 0.57
CA THR A 169 -2.65 -0.23 1.31
C THR A 169 -2.29 -1.46 2.14
N GLN A 170 -3.19 -2.45 2.20
CA GLN A 170 -3.05 -3.63 3.05
C GLN A 170 -2.80 -4.94 2.28
N CYS A 171 -2.84 -4.90 0.95
CA CYS A 171 -2.51 -6.07 0.14
C CYS A 171 -1.01 -6.31 0.15
N GLY A 172 -0.58 -7.56 0.40
CA GLY A 172 0.83 -7.99 0.37
C GLY A 172 1.29 -8.41 -1.04
N PHE A 173 0.38 -8.57 -2.01
CA PHE A 173 0.73 -8.87 -3.38
C PHE A 173 1.14 -7.61 -4.11
N ARG A 174 2.45 -7.42 -4.27
CA ARG A 174 3.02 -6.17 -4.77
C ARG A 174 4.22 -6.42 -5.66
N LEU A 175 4.41 -5.56 -6.65
CA LEU A 175 5.68 -5.47 -7.38
C LEU A 175 6.46 -4.25 -6.91
N TYR A 176 7.74 -4.46 -6.62
CA TYR A 176 8.67 -3.43 -6.17
C TYR A 176 9.85 -3.32 -7.12
N PRO A 177 10.07 -2.16 -7.77
CA PRO A 177 11.32 -1.87 -8.46
C PRO A 177 12.47 -1.81 -7.45
N LEU A 178 13.52 -2.61 -7.63
CA LEU A 178 14.64 -2.67 -6.69
C LEU A 178 15.49 -1.38 -6.72
N SER A 179 15.48 -0.66 -7.82
CA SER A 179 16.07 0.68 -7.93
C SER A 179 15.44 1.69 -6.96
N LEU A 180 14.13 1.55 -6.69
CA LEU A 180 13.40 2.37 -5.71
C LEU A 180 13.68 1.86 -4.28
N ILE A 181 13.63 0.55 -4.06
CA ILE A 181 13.89 -0.04 -2.73
C ILE A 181 15.29 0.32 -2.21
N LYS A 182 16.31 0.33 -3.07
CA LYS A 182 17.67 0.75 -2.70
C LYS A 182 17.76 2.19 -2.17
N LYS A 183 16.82 3.05 -2.53
CA LYS A 183 16.77 4.46 -2.09
C LYS A 183 16.01 4.67 -0.78
N ILE A 184 15.31 3.65 -0.29
CA ILE A 184 14.47 3.73 0.90
C ILE A 184 15.19 3.07 2.06
N LEU A 185 15.46 3.83 3.13
CA LEU A 185 15.94 3.26 4.38
C LEU A 185 14.77 2.64 5.15
N LEU A 186 14.68 1.31 5.17
CA LEU A 186 13.67 0.56 5.90
C LEU A 186 14.10 0.37 7.35
N THR A 187 13.34 0.94 8.27
CA THR A 187 13.64 0.99 9.71
C THR A 187 12.75 0.09 10.56
N THR A 188 11.64 -0.37 9.99
CA THR A 188 10.65 -1.18 10.70
C THR A 188 10.76 -2.66 10.38
N ASP A 189 10.12 -3.48 11.22
CA ASP A 189 9.98 -4.92 11.04
C ASP A 189 8.49 -5.29 11.06
N ARG A 190 8.18 -6.57 10.91
CA ARG A 190 6.83 -7.13 10.87
C ARG A 190 5.98 -6.49 9.76
N TYR A 191 4.68 -6.30 10.00
CA TYR A 191 3.72 -5.77 9.01
C TYR A 191 3.84 -4.26 8.76
N VAL A 192 4.54 -3.53 9.63
CA VAL A 192 4.75 -2.08 9.47
C VAL A 192 5.60 -1.77 8.24
N THR A 193 6.56 -2.64 7.91
CA THR A 193 7.51 -2.45 6.80
C THR A 193 6.80 -2.27 5.46
N GLU A 194 5.73 -3.00 5.20
CA GLU A 194 4.96 -2.87 3.95
C GLU A 194 4.27 -1.50 3.83
N THR A 195 3.83 -0.96 4.97
CA THR A 195 3.27 0.40 5.05
C THR A 195 4.37 1.45 4.92
N GLU A 196 5.51 1.25 5.58
CA GLU A 196 6.69 2.11 5.50
C GLU A 196 7.17 2.29 4.06
N ILE A 197 7.23 1.19 3.28
CA ILE A 197 7.64 1.25 1.87
C ILE A 197 6.71 2.17 1.08
N LEU A 198 5.40 1.99 1.19
CA LEU A 198 4.44 2.80 0.44
C LEU A 198 4.55 4.29 0.80
N MET A 199 4.65 4.59 2.10
CA MET A 199 4.73 5.96 2.58
C MET A 199 6.01 6.65 2.12
N LYS A 200 7.17 6.00 2.32
CA LYS A 200 8.48 6.56 1.94
C LYS A 200 8.66 6.64 0.43
N ALA A 201 8.18 5.66 -0.32
CA ALA A 201 8.21 5.68 -1.77
C ALA A 201 7.40 6.85 -2.33
N GLY A 202 6.15 6.99 -1.90
CA GLY A 202 5.28 8.06 -2.35
C GLY A 202 5.76 9.45 -1.91
N ASP A 203 6.22 9.59 -0.67
CA ASP A 203 6.79 10.85 -0.17
C ASP A 203 8.08 11.23 -0.92
N GLY A 204 8.85 10.24 -1.35
CA GLY A 204 10.02 10.43 -2.21
C GLY A 204 9.71 10.73 -3.68
N GLY A 205 8.44 10.84 -4.06
CA GLY A 205 8.00 11.12 -5.43
C GLY A 205 7.86 9.88 -6.33
N GLY A 206 7.96 8.67 -5.78
CA GLY A 206 7.67 7.43 -6.49
C GLY A 206 6.16 7.24 -6.70
N PHE A 207 5.76 6.71 -7.85
CA PHE A 207 4.37 6.40 -8.12
C PHE A 207 3.99 5.01 -7.60
N ILE A 208 2.74 4.90 -7.13
CA ILE A 208 2.14 3.65 -6.67
C ILE A 208 0.87 3.42 -7.49
N ARG A 209 0.86 2.34 -8.25
CA ARG A 209 -0.26 1.95 -9.11
C ARG A 209 -1.01 0.78 -8.50
N SER A 210 -2.25 0.61 -8.90
CA SER A 210 -3.08 -0.51 -8.47
C SER A 210 -3.40 -1.43 -9.64
N VAL A 211 -3.38 -2.73 -9.38
CA VAL A 211 -3.89 -3.77 -10.27
C VAL A 211 -5.00 -4.52 -9.55
N LYS A 212 -6.12 -4.74 -10.22
CA LYS A 212 -7.23 -5.50 -9.64
C LYS A 212 -6.84 -6.97 -9.48
N ILE A 213 -7.03 -7.50 -8.28
CA ILE A 213 -6.84 -8.90 -7.97
C ILE A 213 -8.06 -9.43 -7.22
N GLU A 214 -8.36 -10.69 -7.39
CA GLU A 214 -9.32 -11.42 -6.54
C GLU A 214 -8.57 -11.99 -5.33
N THR A 215 -9.28 -12.09 -4.20
CA THR A 215 -8.77 -12.75 -3.00
C THR A 215 -9.34 -14.15 -2.90
N ILE A 216 -8.47 -15.12 -2.74
CA ILE A 216 -8.88 -16.50 -2.43
C ILE A 216 -9.11 -16.58 -0.92
N TYR A 217 -10.38 -16.62 -0.50
CA TYR A 217 -10.74 -16.78 0.91
C TYR A 217 -10.74 -18.28 1.25
N GLY A 218 -9.84 -18.68 2.15
CA GLY A 218 -9.76 -20.02 2.72
C GLY A 218 -9.63 -19.95 4.23
N ASN A 219 -9.78 -21.10 4.91
CA ASN A 219 -9.57 -21.24 6.36
C ASN A 219 -8.07 -21.33 6.69
N TYR A 220 -7.27 -20.38 6.20
CA TYR A 220 -5.84 -20.36 6.46
C TYR A 220 -5.52 -19.59 7.74
N ASN A 221 -4.58 -20.12 8.52
CA ASN A 221 -4.13 -19.46 9.74
C ASN A 221 -3.31 -18.20 9.41
N SER A 222 -3.81 -17.04 9.83
CA SER A 222 -3.06 -15.79 9.70
C SER A 222 -2.26 -15.53 10.98
N HIS A 223 -0.98 -15.28 10.84
CA HIS A 223 -0.08 -14.86 11.95
C HIS A 223 -0.18 -13.37 12.28
N PHE A 224 -1.06 -12.64 11.61
CA PHE A 224 -1.36 -11.24 11.90
C PHE A 224 -2.09 -11.13 13.25
N ARG A 225 -1.53 -10.33 14.16
CA ARG A 225 -2.09 -10.07 15.48
C ARG A 225 -2.91 -8.77 15.42
N PRO A 226 -4.26 -8.85 15.31
CA PRO A 226 -5.08 -7.70 14.93
C PRO A 226 -4.88 -6.46 15.81
N ILE A 227 -4.73 -6.64 17.12
CA ILE A 227 -4.56 -5.52 18.05
C ILE A 227 -3.15 -4.94 17.98
N MET A 228 -2.13 -5.79 18.13
CA MET A 228 -0.74 -5.34 18.24
C MET A 228 -0.21 -4.79 16.91
N ASP A 229 -0.48 -5.49 15.80
CA ASP A 229 0.04 -5.09 14.50
C ASP A 229 -0.69 -3.85 13.95
N VAL A 230 -2.02 -3.73 14.18
CA VAL A 230 -2.76 -2.50 13.84
C VAL A 230 -2.28 -1.32 14.68
N ALA A 231 -2.07 -1.52 15.99
CA ALA A 231 -1.55 -0.46 16.86
C ALA A 231 -0.16 0.00 16.42
N ALA A 232 0.75 -0.94 16.09
CA ALA A 232 2.09 -0.62 15.61
C ALA A 232 2.06 0.13 14.28
N ILE A 233 1.25 -0.32 13.31
CA ILE A 233 1.07 0.37 12.03
C ILE A 233 0.52 1.78 12.26
N THR A 234 -0.51 1.91 13.07
CA THR A 234 -1.15 3.22 13.36
C THR A 234 -0.18 4.18 14.01
N ALA A 235 0.55 3.73 15.05
CA ALA A 235 1.56 4.54 15.73
C ALA A 235 2.67 5.00 14.76
N TYR A 236 3.13 4.10 13.89
CA TYR A 236 4.14 4.44 12.89
C TYR A 236 3.61 5.50 11.90
N VAL A 237 2.42 5.31 11.36
CA VAL A 237 1.81 6.23 10.37
C VAL A 237 1.61 7.62 10.98
N ILE A 238 1.09 7.69 12.22
CA ILE A 238 0.88 8.97 12.93
C ILE A 238 2.23 9.66 13.19
N SER A 239 3.21 8.93 13.73
CA SER A 239 4.54 9.48 14.01
C SER A 239 5.22 9.99 12.74
N TYR A 240 5.12 9.22 11.64
CA TYR A 240 5.66 9.62 10.35
C TYR A 240 5.01 10.91 9.84
N LEU A 241 3.69 11.01 9.87
CA LEU A 241 2.95 12.20 9.45
C LEU A 241 3.30 13.43 10.29
N MET A 242 3.40 13.27 11.61
CA MET A 242 3.78 14.36 12.50
C MET A 242 5.19 14.88 12.19
N ILE A 243 6.17 13.99 12.07
CA ILE A 243 7.57 14.35 11.76
C ILE A 243 7.65 14.99 10.37
N LYS A 244 7.00 14.38 9.37
CA LYS A 244 6.94 14.89 8.00
C LYS A 244 6.41 16.33 7.97
N TRP A 245 5.27 16.57 8.59
CA TRP A 245 4.63 17.89 8.57
C TRP A 245 5.39 18.93 9.39
N LEU A 246 6.02 18.51 10.51
CA LEU A 246 6.92 19.40 11.26
C LEU A 246 8.11 19.85 10.40
N ILE A 247 8.77 18.91 9.72
CA ILE A 247 9.90 19.20 8.83
C ILE A 247 9.44 20.09 7.66
N GLU A 248 8.32 19.79 7.04
CA GLU A 248 7.77 20.57 5.93
C GLU A 248 7.34 21.98 6.36
N GLY A 249 6.84 22.13 7.59
CA GLY A 249 6.49 23.44 8.16
C GLY A 249 7.69 24.32 8.45
N VAL A 250 8.82 23.73 8.86
CA VAL A 250 10.06 24.44 9.20
C VAL A 250 10.95 24.62 7.97
N CYS A 251 11.09 23.58 7.13
CA CYS A 251 11.96 23.59 5.95
C CYS A 251 11.16 23.93 4.69
N SER A 252 10.97 25.20 4.41
CA SER A 252 10.15 25.71 3.29
C SER A 252 10.69 25.45 1.88
N ASN A 253 11.81 24.74 1.72
CA ASN A 253 12.56 24.64 0.45
C ASN A 253 12.48 23.30 -0.27
N ARG A 254 11.65 22.33 0.15
CA ARG A 254 11.47 21.10 -0.66
C ARG A 254 10.65 21.44 -1.91
N PRO A 255 11.18 21.17 -3.12
CA PRO A 255 10.37 21.28 -4.32
C PRO A 255 9.24 20.26 -4.24
N TYR A 256 8.00 20.72 -4.30
CA TYR A 256 6.84 19.85 -4.42
C TYR A 256 6.90 19.17 -5.79
N SER A 257 7.09 17.86 -5.83
CA SER A 257 6.91 17.11 -7.07
C SER A 257 5.42 17.14 -7.42
N TYR A 258 5.11 17.74 -8.56
CA TYR A 258 3.76 17.78 -9.08
C TYR A 258 3.37 16.38 -9.56
N SER A 259 2.41 15.75 -8.88
CA SER A 259 1.71 14.56 -9.38
C SER A 259 0.22 14.88 -9.43
N PRO A 260 -0.48 14.62 -10.51
CA PRO A 260 -1.93 14.83 -10.60
C PRO A 260 -2.73 13.99 -9.58
N ASN A 261 -2.09 12.98 -8.96
CA ASN A 261 -2.65 12.18 -7.89
C ASN A 261 -2.14 12.59 -6.50
N ASN A 262 -1.43 13.71 -6.40
CA ASN A 262 -0.84 14.13 -5.14
C ASN A 262 -1.91 14.78 -4.25
N ILE A 263 -2.01 14.29 -3.00
CA ILE A 263 -2.90 14.87 -1.99
C ILE A 263 -2.55 16.35 -1.70
N ARG A 264 -1.32 16.78 -1.96
CA ARG A 264 -0.92 18.20 -1.85
C ARG A 264 -1.60 19.11 -2.88
N ASP A 265 -2.01 18.58 -4.03
CA ASP A 265 -2.87 19.33 -4.95
C ASP A 265 -4.27 19.57 -4.38
N LEU A 266 -4.62 18.83 -3.30
CA LEU A 266 -5.82 19.05 -2.50
C LEU A 266 -5.82 20.39 -1.77
N ILE A 267 -4.66 20.81 -1.27
CA ILE A 267 -4.52 21.92 -0.34
C ILE A 267 -4.27 23.23 -1.09
N GLY A 268 -4.07 23.16 -2.40
CA GLY A 268 -3.77 24.34 -3.22
C GLY A 268 -2.29 24.70 -3.20
N ARG A 269 -1.90 25.49 -4.18
CA ARG A 269 -0.49 25.87 -4.44
C ARG A 269 0.06 26.95 -3.51
N HIS A 270 -0.65 27.32 -2.44
CA HIS A 270 -0.27 28.41 -1.57
C HIS A 270 0.40 27.93 -0.27
N LYS A 271 1.71 28.16 -0.15
CA LYS A 271 2.53 27.78 1.02
C LYS A 271 1.95 28.21 2.38
N ILE A 272 1.25 29.34 2.45
CA ILE A 272 0.64 29.86 3.69
C ILE A 272 -0.58 29.03 4.08
N ILE A 273 -1.41 28.65 3.10
CA ILE A 273 -2.62 27.87 3.32
C ILE A 273 -2.24 26.43 3.71
N ASP A 274 -1.19 25.86 3.09
CA ASP A 274 -0.62 24.57 3.48
C ASP A 274 -0.21 24.56 4.96
N ARG A 275 0.47 25.61 5.41
CA ARG A 275 0.93 25.73 6.81
C ARG A 275 -0.21 25.88 7.80
N LEU A 276 -1.21 26.71 7.46
CA LEU A 276 -2.41 26.86 8.29
C LEU A 276 -3.19 25.56 8.39
N PHE A 277 -3.31 24.85 7.26
CA PHE A 277 -3.97 23.54 7.21
C PHE A 277 -3.23 22.49 8.04
N GLN A 278 -1.91 22.42 7.94
CA GLN A 278 -1.08 21.53 8.76
C GLN A 278 -1.20 21.86 10.25
N ALA A 279 -1.17 23.14 10.60
CA ALA A 279 -1.32 23.60 11.99
C ALA A 279 -2.68 23.25 12.61
N ILE A 280 -3.71 23.09 11.78
CA ILE A 280 -5.07 22.78 12.20
C ILE A 280 -5.34 21.29 12.18
N ILE A 281 -4.93 20.59 11.10
CA ILE A 281 -5.20 19.15 10.94
C ILE A 281 -4.38 18.30 11.90
N VAL A 282 -3.11 18.64 12.12
CA VAL A 282 -2.26 17.87 13.03
C VAL A 282 -2.84 17.76 14.45
N PRO A 283 -3.25 18.88 15.11
CA PRO A 283 -3.84 18.79 16.44
C PRO A 283 -5.20 18.10 16.49
N THR A 284 -5.94 18.04 15.38
CA THR A 284 -7.28 17.43 15.35
C THR A 284 -7.27 15.96 14.92
N ILE A 285 -6.38 15.59 13.99
CA ILE A 285 -6.23 14.17 13.61
C ILE A 285 -5.62 13.35 14.73
N PHE A 286 -4.67 13.91 15.49
CA PHE A 286 -4.00 13.18 16.55
C PHE A 286 -4.96 12.73 17.68
N PRO A 287 -5.77 13.60 18.29
CA PRO A 287 -6.74 13.17 19.29
C PRO A 287 -7.78 12.20 18.72
N GLY A 288 -8.26 12.43 17.50
CA GLY A 288 -9.21 11.53 16.85
C GLY A 288 -8.64 10.14 16.59
N SER A 289 -7.37 10.06 16.17
CA SER A 289 -6.68 8.79 15.96
C SER A 289 -6.37 8.05 17.26
N VAL A 290 -6.04 8.77 18.33
CA VAL A 290 -5.85 8.19 19.67
C VAL A 290 -7.18 7.68 20.23
N LEU A 291 -8.26 8.43 20.07
CA LEU A 291 -9.60 8.01 20.48
C LEU A 291 -10.07 6.78 19.68
N PHE A 292 -9.84 6.76 18.37
CA PHE A 292 -10.10 5.59 17.54
C PHE A 292 -9.33 4.36 18.02
N LEU A 293 -8.05 4.53 18.34
CA LEU A 293 -7.21 3.46 18.87
C LEU A 293 -7.72 2.97 20.22
N ILE A 294 -8.10 3.88 21.11
CA ILE A 294 -8.69 3.57 22.41
C ILE A 294 -10.02 2.83 22.23
N GLU A 295 -10.92 3.31 21.39
CA GLU A 295 -12.17 2.64 21.07
C GLU A 295 -11.94 1.25 20.49
N TYR A 296 -11.01 1.13 19.55
CA TYR A 296 -10.66 -0.16 18.93
C TYR A 296 -10.05 -1.14 19.94
N LEU A 297 -9.16 -0.69 20.82
CA LEU A 297 -8.51 -1.52 21.83
C LEU A 297 -9.47 -1.96 22.95
N PHE A 298 -10.33 -1.06 23.43
CA PHE A 298 -11.21 -1.35 24.57
C PHE A 298 -12.52 -2.03 24.14
N PHE A 299 -13.07 -1.70 23.01
CA PHE A 299 -14.39 -2.21 22.60
C PHE A 299 -14.34 -3.37 21.63
N SER A 300 -13.25 -3.57 20.88
CA SER A 300 -13.11 -4.69 19.94
C SER A 300 -13.17 -6.08 20.62
N PRO A 301 -12.54 -6.32 21.79
CA PRO A 301 -12.62 -7.60 22.49
C PRO A 301 -14.02 -7.89 23.07
N ILE A 302 -14.71 -6.86 23.56
CA ILE A 302 -16.04 -6.97 24.15
C ILE A 302 -17.10 -7.28 23.08
N ILE A 303 -16.89 -6.76 21.88
CA ILE A 303 -17.80 -6.93 20.73
C ILE A 303 -17.70 -8.31 20.12
N LYS A 304 -16.55 -8.99 20.21
CA LYS A 304 -16.39 -10.34 19.65
C LYS A 304 -17.26 -11.40 20.33
N ASN A 305 -17.66 -11.19 21.56
CA ASN A 305 -18.23 -12.25 22.37
C ASN A 305 -19.76 -12.25 22.53
N ASN A 306 -20.51 -11.17 22.27
CA ASN A 306 -21.98 -11.25 22.27
C ASN A 306 -22.63 -9.90 21.88
N PHE A 307 -23.64 -9.89 21.07
CA PHE A 307 -24.66 -8.87 20.78
C PHE A 307 -24.54 -8.07 19.46
N ALA A 308 -25.38 -8.46 18.52
CA ALA A 308 -25.63 -7.72 17.27
C ALA A 308 -26.15 -6.27 17.51
N SER A 309 -26.80 -6.02 18.65
CA SER A 309 -27.29 -4.69 19.07
C SER A 309 -26.17 -3.75 19.51
N ILE A 310 -25.19 -4.23 20.28
CA ILE A 310 -24.01 -3.45 20.68
C ILE A 310 -23.14 -3.11 19.48
N ARG A 311 -23.06 -4.03 18.50
CA ARG A 311 -22.35 -3.81 17.25
C ARG A 311 -22.96 -2.68 16.42
N ARG A 312 -24.29 -2.51 16.43
CA ARG A 312 -24.99 -1.38 15.78
C ARG A 312 -24.77 -0.07 16.54
N LEU A 313 -24.82 -0.10 17.85
CA LEU A 313 -24.60 1.06 18.72
C LEU A 313 -23.16 1.57 18.61
N ASN A 314 -22.18 0.66 18.60
CA ASN A 314 -20.77 1.01 18.49
C ASN A 314 -20.42 1.58 17.10
N SER A 315 -20.99 1.02 16.03
CA SER A 315 -20.87 1.63 14.69
C SER A 315 -21.49 3.02 14.62
N GLY A 316 -22.60 3.25 15.35
CA GLY A 316 -23.24 4.55 15.49
C GLY A 316 -22.41 5.52 16.34
N PHE A 317 -21.93 5.07 17.48
CA PHE A 317 -21.10 5.85 18.40
C PHE A 317 -19.79 6.28 17.72
N PHE A 318 -19.10 5.35 17.04
CA PHE A 318 -17.91 5.66 16.25
C PHE A 318 -18.17 6.71 15.16
N LYS A 319 -19.27 6.59 14.43
CA LYS A 319 -19.66 7.59 13.40
C LYS A 319 -19.97 8.95 14.04
N ILE A 320 -20.61 8.98 15.20
CA ILE A 320 -20.91 10.20 15.93
C ILE A 320 -19.62 10.83 16.46
N THR A 321 -18.73 10.05 17.07
CA THR A 321 -17.45 10.53 17.59
C THR A 321 -16.59 11.08 16.45
N LEU A 322 -16.45 10.34 15.35
CA LEU A 322 -15.73 10.80 14.16
C LEU A 322 -16.38 12.05 13.58
N ALA A 323 -17.69 12.10 13.44
CA ALA A 323 -18.42 13.26 12.93
C ALA A 323 -18.25 14.47 13.86
N THR A 324 -18.30 14.28 15.18
CA THR A 324 -18.14 15.35 16.18
C THR A 324 -16.74 15.96 16.11
N TYR A 325 -15.70 15.15 15.92
CA TYR A 325 -14.32 15.65 15.78
C TYR A 325 -14.00 16.17 14.38
N MET A 326 -14.53 15.54 13.34
CA MET A 326 -14.26 15.94 11.96
C MET A 326 -15.16 17.07 11.48
N LEU A 327 -16.38 17.20 12.03
CA LEU A 327 -17.33 18.24 11.61
C LEU A 327 -16.79 19.65 11.78
N PRO A 328 -16.24 20.07 12.95
CA PRO A 328 -15.64 21.39 13.09
C PRO A 328 -14.50 21.64 12.11
N VAL A 329 -13.68 20.61 11.83
CA VAL A 329 -12.58 20.69 10.85
C VAL A 329 -13.13 20.86 9.44
N LEU A 330 -14.13 20.07 9.06
CA LEU A 330 -14.77 20.18 7.74
C LEU A 330 -15.49 21.52 7.54
N VAL A 331 -16.16 22.02 8.60
CA VAL A 331 -16.80 23.35 8.57
C VAL A 331 -15.76 24.44 8.41
N MET A 332 -14.65 24.37 9.14
CA MET A 332 -13.57 25.36 9.02
C MET A 332 -12.92 25.32 7.63
N ILE A 333 -12.70 24.15 7.09
CA ILE A 333 -12.22 23.96 5.72
C ILE A 333 -13.20 24.57 4.72
N ALA A 334 -14.50 24.33 4.88
CA ALA A 334 -15.54 24.90 4.04
C ALA A 334 -15.55 26.43 4.08
N ILE A 335 -15.37 27.01 5.28
CA ILE A 335 -15.28 28.47 5.45
C ILE A 335 -14.03 29.01 4.75
N ILE A 336 -12.87 28.39 4.94
CA ILE A 336 -11.61 28.79 4.29
C ILE A 336 -11.75 28.67 2.76
N GLU A 337 -12.27 27.55 2.26
CA GLU A 337 -12.49 27.33 0.84
C GLU A 337 -13.42 28.40 0.24
N LYS A 338 -14.55 28.67 0.90
CA LYS A 338 -15.49 29.71 0.47
C LYS A 338 -14.85 31.09 0.50
N SER A 339 -14.07 31.43 1.53
CA SER A 339 -13.39 32.72 1.64
C SER A 339 -12.30 32.88 0.59
N CYS A 340 -11.51 31.84 0.34
CA CYS A 340 -10.47 31.86 -0.70
C CYS A 340 -11.06 31.96 -2.10
N ASN A 341 -12.14 31.25 -2.38
CA ASN A 341 -12.84 31.33 -3.65
C ASN A 341 -13.42 32.72 -3.90
N ALA A 342 -13.89 33.41 -2.85
CA ALA A 342 -14.41 34.78 -2.93
C ALA A 342 -13.34 35.81 -3.33
N ILE A 343 -12.06 35.56 -3.01
CA ILE A 343 -10.91 36.41 -3.39
C ILE A 343 -10.17 35.92 -4.64
N GLY A 344 -10.79 34.99 -5.41
CA GLY A 344 -10.24 34.48 -6.67
C GLY A 344 -9.25 33.33 -6.52
N VAL A 345 -8.98 32.86 -5.30
CA VAL A 345 -8.14 31.69 -5.03
C VAL A 345 -9.00 30.43 -5.05
N LYS A 346 -8.98 29.71 -6.17
CA LYS A 346 -9.77 28.48 -6.33
C LYS A 346 -9.20 27.34 -5.49
N LEU A 347 -9.84 27.02 -4.38
CA LEU A 347 -9.59 25.85 -3.56
C LEU A 347 -10.72 24.82 -3.83
N ARG A 348 -10.34 23.57 -3.99
CA ARG A 348 -11.28 22.44 -4.20
C ARG A 348 -11.04 21.35 -3.15
N PHE A 349 -10.93 21.74 -1.92
CA PHE A 349 -10.52 20.87 -0.85
C PHE A 349 -11.61 19.84 -0.48
N LEU A 350 -12.84 20.31 -0.29
CA LEU A 350 -13.97 19.43 0.04
C LEU A 350 -14.28 18.45 -1.10
N ASP A 351 -14.22 18.90 -2.34
CA ASP A 351 -14.43 18.02 -3.50
C ASP A 351 -13.42 16.87 -3.51
N ARG A 352 -12.19 17.12 -3.13
CA ARG A 352 -11.14 16.10 -3.11
C ARG A 352 -11.21 15.18 -1.87
N ILE A 353 -11.64 15.68 -0.72
CA ILE A 353 -11.98 14.82 0.43
C ILE A 353 -13.09 13.86 0.01
N ILE A 354 -14.13 14.34 -0.66
CA ILE A 354 -15.22 13.51 -1.17
C ILE A 354 -14.70 12.50 -2.19
N GLU A 355 -13.81 12.89 -3.10
CA GLU A 355 -13.20 11.98 -4.08
C GLU A 355 -12.42 10.84 -3.42
N ILE A 356 -11.68 11.14 -2.33
CA ILE A 356 -10.91 10.14 -1.60
C ILE A 356 -11.80 9.18 -0.80
N PHE A 357 -12.78 9.73 -0.08
CA PHE A 357 -13.64 8.93 0.82
C PHE A 357 -14.83 8.29 0.11
N TYR A 358 -15.34 8.94 -0.91
CA TYR A 358 -16.58 8.57 -1.60
C TYR A 358 -16.41 8.65 -3.13
N PRO A 359 -15.50 7.87 -3.73
CA PRO A 359 -15.22 7.94 -5.18
C PRO A 359 -16.44 7.65 -6.06
N HIS A 360 -17.46 6.94 -5.53
CA HIS A 360 -18.72 6.71 -6.23
C HIS A 360 -19.58 7.99 -6.34
N LEU A 361 -19.61 8.83 -5.31
CA LEU A 361 -20.33 10.12 -5.34
C LEU A 361 -19.66 11.12 -6.28
N TRP A 362 -18.34 11.05 -6.42
CA TRP A 362 -17.58 11.89 -7.33
C TRP A 362 -17.85 11.56 -8.81
N LYS A 363 -18.03 10.29 -9.15
CA LYS A 363 -18.36 9.87 -10.52
C LYS A 363 -19.74 10.34 -10.96
N GLU A 364 -20.73 10.33 -10.07
CA GLU A 364 -22.07 10.83 -10.34
C GLU A 364 -22.09 12.34 -10.61
N LYS A 365 -21.26 13.13 -9.90
CA LYS A 365 -21.17 14.58 -10.07
C LYS A 365 -20.51 15.03 -11.39
N ARG A 366 -19.79 14.14 -12.09
CA ARG A 366 -19.18 14.41 -13.40
C ARG A 366 -20.08 14.01 -14.59
N SER A 367 -21.12 13.23 -14.34
CA SER A 367 -22.09 12.79 -15.35
C SER A 367 -23.34 13.69 -15.45
N THR A 368 -23.44 14.68 -14.57
CA THR A 368 -24.41 15.80 -14.61
C THR A 368 -23.69 17.10 -14.95
#